data_75f9f865dc0a110d57170fe443d31208
#
_entry.id   75f9f865dc0a110d57170fe443d31208
#
_cell.length_a   1.000
_cell.length_b   1.000
_cell.length_c   1.000
_cell.angle_alpha   90.00
_cell.angle_beta   90.00
_cell.angle_gamma   90.00
#
_symmetry.space_group_name_H-M   'P 1'
#
loop_
_entity.id
_entity.type
_entity.pdbx_description
1 polymer ?
#
loop_
_entity_poly.entity_id
_entity_poly.type
_entity_poly.pdbx_seq_one_letter_code
_entity_poly.pdbx_strand_id
1 'polypeptide(L)'
;MTPVRLLVTGGAGFIGANFVRYWTRNHPRDHVVAYDLLTYAGNLANLDDVRHRIAFVRGDIGDLEGAERTLREHHIDVVVNFAAESHNSLAVLDPGRFFRTNVIGTQTLLEAARRAGGIARFHHISTCEVYGDLDLDTDEMFHEDSPYRPRTPYNASKAGSDHAVRAYYETFGLPVTITNCCNNYGPYQFPEKVIPLFTCNAIDDQPLPLYASTRNRREWLHVVDHCRAVEAVLLEGRVGETYHVGSGVERSIAEIADVVLAELGKPESLKTIVPDRPGHDRRYLLDSSKIGRELGWKATIPFEQGMAETVKWYVDNRAWWQPLMDRAPVEEGTAWEEPVDAQSLDL
;
A
#
# COMPACT_ATOMS: atom_id res chain seq x y z
N MET A 1 29.17 1.73 -8.32
CA MET A 1 28.22 0.64 -8.64
C MET A 1 27.71 0.84 -10.06
N THR A 2 27.43 -0.22 -10.78
CA THR A 2 26.76 -0.17 -12.09
C THR A 2 25.35 0.39 -11.88
N PRO A 3 24.87 1.30 -12.75
CA PRO A 3 23.50 1.79 -12.67
C PRO A 3 22.48 0.65 -12.72
N VAL A 4 21.47 0.71 -11.89
CA VAL A 4 20.39 -0.28 -11.81
C VAL A 4 19.22 0.16 -12.69
N ARG A 5 18.52 -0.79 -13.29
CA ARG A 5 17.35 -0.57 -14.14
C ARG A 5 16.12 -1.16 -13.45
N LEU A 6 15.30 -0.28 -12.86
CA LEU A 6 14.12 -0.68 -12.08
C LEU A 6 12.84 -0.61 -12.90
N LEU A 7 12.00 -1.64 -12.75
CA LEU A 7 10.56 -1.56 -13.04
C LEU A 7 9.80 -1.39 -11.73
N VAL A 8 9.04 -0.31 -11.60
CA VAL A 8 8.18 -0.02 -10.46
C VAL A 8 6.73 -0.14 -10.89
N THR A 9 6.08 -1.26 -10.59
CA THR A 9 4.66 -1.45 -10.90
C THR A 9 3.78 -0.74 -9.87
N GLY A 10 2.59 -0.30 -10.25
CA GLY A 10 1.81 0.60 -9.41
C GLY A 10 2.51 1.95 -9.20
N GLY A 11 3.42 2.32 -10.13
CA GLY A 11 4.30 3.46 -10.01
C GLY A 11 3.61 4.83 -10.06
N ALA A 12 2.35 4.90 -10.49
CA ALA A 12 1.52 6.11 -10.44
C ALA A 12 0.54 6.12 -9.25
N GLY A 13 0.53 5.08 -8.41
CA GLY A 13 -0.21 5.02 -7.14
C GLY A 13 0.49 5.75 -6.00
N PHE A 14 -0.09 5.73 -4.81
CA PHE A 14 0.42 6.44 -3.63
C PHE A 14 1.86 6.05 -3.26
N ILE A 15 2.07 4.79 -2.84
CA ILE A 15 3.38 4.35 -2.34
C ILE A 15 4.38 4.27 -3.50
N GLY A 16 3.95 3.71 -4.66
CA GLY A 16 4.81 3.57 -5.83
C GLY A 16 5.35 4.90 -6.35
N ALA A 17 4.54 5.95 -6.45
CA ALA A 17 4.97 7.27 -6.89
C ALA A 17 5.94 7.94 -5.89
N ASN A 18 5.68 7.78 -4.58
CA ASN A 18 6.62 8.23 -3.56
C ASN A 18 7.95 7.48 -3.63
N PHE A 19 7.93 6.16 -3.88
CA PHE A 19 9.13 5.36 -4.07
C PHE A 19 9.90 5.76 -5.35
N VAL A 20 9.22 5.95 -6.48
CA VAL A 20 9.84 6.46 -7.72
C VAL A 20 10.54 7.78 -7.47
N ARG A 21 9.88 8.73 -6.79
CA ARG A 21 10.43 10.03 -6.42
C ARG A 21 11.63 9.90 -5.48
N TYR A 22 11.51 9.07 -4.45
CA TYR A 22 12.57 8.78 -3.50
C TYR A 22 13.79 8.18 -4.18
N TRP A 23 13.59 7.13 -4.99
CA TRP A 23 14.67 6.42 -5.68
C TRP A 23 15.42 7.32 -6.67
N THR A 24 14.69 8.04 -7.52
CA THR A 24 15.30 8.94 -8.52
C THR A 24 16.13 10.07 -7.89
N ARG A 25 15.78 10.51 -6.69
CA ARG A 25 16.56 11.54 -5.96
C ARG A 25 17.84 10.97 -5.37
N ASN A 26 17.77 9.79 -4.78
CA ASN A 26 18.90 9.17 -4.08
C ASN A 26 19.84 8.41 -5.05
N HIS A 27 19.32 7.90 -6.15
CA HIS A 27 20.04 7.13 -7.15
C HIS A 27 19.97 7.79 -8.55
N PRO A 28 20.60 8.96 -8.72
CA PRO A 28 20.42 9.77 -9.94
C PRO A 28 20.97 9.15 -11.23
N ARG A 29 21.74 8.07 -11.14
CA ARG A 29 22.29 7.35 -12.31
C ARG A 29 21.44 6.16 -12.73
N ASP A 30 20.48 5.74 -11.91
CA ASP A 30 19.65 4.58 -12.18
C ASP A 30 18.55 4.92 -13.18
N HIS A 31 18.11 3.91 -13.92
CA HIS A 31 17.00 4.02 -14.85
C HIS A 31 15.73 3.48 -14.20
N VAL A 32 14.70 4.29 -14.11
CA VAL A 32 13.43 3.92 -13.49
C VAL A 32 12.32 3.91 -14.54
N VAL A 33 11.62 2.80 -14.65
CA VAL A 33 10.40 2.64 -15.45
C VAL A 33 9.23 2.53 -14.48
N ALA A 34 8.34 3.51 -14.46
CA ALA A 34 7.06 3.43 -13.77
C ALA A 34 6.06 2.71 -14.69
N TYR A 35 5.51 1.61 -14.20
CA TYR A 35 4.55 0.77 -14.93
C TYR A 35 3.22 0.78 -14.17
N ASP A 36 2.15 1.25 -14.81
CA ASP A 36 0.86 1.43 -14.14
C ASP A 36 -0.30 1.30 -15.14
N LEU A 37 -1.37 0.65 -14.73
CA LEU A 37 -2.59 0.52 -15.55
C LEU A 37 -3.42 1.82 -15.57
N LEU A 38 -3.20 2.70 -14.58
CA LEU A 38 -3.99 3.92 -14.34
C LEU A 38 -5.47 3.60 -14.09
N THR A 39 -5.71 2.71 -13.11
CA THR A 39 -7.05 2.48 -12.58
C THR A 39 -7.51 3.71 -11.78
N TYR A 40 -8.58 3.59 -10.97
CA TYR A 40 -9.14 4.75 -10.26
C TYR A 40 -8.13 5.48 -9.35
N ALA A 41 -7.22 4.75 -8.69
CA ALA A 41 -6.22 5.31 -7.77
C ALA A 41 -4.89 5.68 -8.44
N GLY A 42 -4.64 5.21 -9.67
CA GLY A 42 -3.46 5.58 -10.46
C GLY A 42 -3.61 7.00 -11.02
N ASN A 43 -2.64 7.88 -10.75
CA ASN A 43 -2.69 9.27 -11.20
C ASN A 43 -1.32 9.73 -11.70
N LEU A 44 -1.23 10.07 -13.00
CA LEU A 44 0.02 10.56 -13.59
C LEU A 44 0.55 11.83 -12.93
N ALA A 45 -0.34 12.70 -12.41
CA ALA A 45 0.06 13.88 -11.67
C ALA A 45 0.94 13.57 -10.44
N ASN A 46 0.88 12.32 -9.92
CA ASN A 46 1.77 11.87 -8.87
C ASN A 46 3.24 11.80 -9.29
N LEU A 47 3.53 11.83 -10.58
CA LEU A 47 4.87 11.70 -11.15
C LEU A 47 5.39 12.99 -11.82
N ASP A 48 4.62 14.08 -11.83
CA ASP A 48 4.92 15.27 -12.64
C ASP A 48 6.29 15.87 -12.32
N ASP A 49 6.69 15.92 -11.05
CA ASP A 49 7.96 16.49 -10.62
C ASP A 49 9.18 15.64 -11.02
N VAL A 50 8.99 14.34 -11.28
CA VAL A 50 10.05 13.39 -11.66
C VAL A 50 9.91 12.83 -13.06
N ARG A 51 8.87 13.24 -13.81
CA ARG A 51 8.53 12.68 -15.13
C ARG A 51 9.66 12.80 -16.15
N HIS A 52 10.46 13.86 -16.07
CA HIS A 52 11.62 14.09 -16.94
C HIS A 52 12.80 13.15 -16.66
N ARG A 53 12.74 12.36 -15.58
CA ARG A 53 13.80 11.46 -15.10
C ARG A 53 13.47 9.97 -15.22
N ILE A 54 12.25 9.65 -15.62
CA ILE A 54 11.73 8.28 -15.65
C ILE A 54 11.15 7.97 -17.03
N ALA A 55 11.05 6.69 -17.36
CA ALA A 55 10.13 6.22 -18.38
C ALA A 55 8.79 5.87 -17.75
N PHE A 56 7.70 6.14 -18.43
CA PHE A 56 6.37 5.71 -18.03
C PHE A 56 5.80 4.76 -19.08
N VAL A 57 5.37 3.58 -18.64
CA VAL A 57 4.70 2.58 -19.47
C VAL A 57 3.31 2.32 -18.89
N ARG A 58 2.26 2.57 -19.67
CA ARG A 58 0.92 2.16 -19.30
C ARG A 58 0.75 0.66 -19.56
N GLY A 59 0.52 -0.15 -18.51
CA GLY A 59 0.39 -1.59 -18.67
C GLY A 59 -0.23 -2.25 -17.45
N ASP A 60 -0.78 -3.46 -17.70
CA ASP A 60 -1.38 -4.32 -16.69
C ASP A 60 -0.37 -5.40 -16.27
N ILE A 61 -0.19 -5.61 -14.97
CA ILE A 61 0.64 -6.73 -14.45
C ILE A 61 0.05 -8.10 -14.81
N GLY A 62 -1.24 -8.17 -15.16
CA GLY A 62 -1.92 -9.35 -15.67
C GLY A 62 -1.69 -9.62 -17.17
N ASP A 63 -1.05 -8.70 -17.92
CA ASP A 63 -0.66 -8.90 -19.32
C ASP A 63 0.77 -9.45 -19.38
N LEU A 64 0.88 -10.78 -19.55
CA LEU A 64 2.17 -11.48 -19.60
C LEU A 64 3.09 -10.96 -20.71
N GLU A 65 2.55 -10.80 -21.93
CA GLU A 65 3.35 -10.38 -23.09
C GLU A 65 3.78 -8.93 -22.96
N GLY A 66 2.90 -8.05 -22.50
CA GLY A 66 3.19 -6.65 -22.26
C GLY A 66 4.24 -6.44 -21.16
N ALA A 67 4.12 -7.17 -20.06
CA ALA A 67 5.08 -7.13 -18.95
C ALA A 67 6.46 -7.68 -19.40
N GLU A 68 6.50 -8.86 -20.04
CA GLU A 68 7.75 -9.46 -20.55
C GLU A 68 8.45 -8.54 -21.57
N ARG A 69 7.70 -7.98 -22.51
CA ARG A 69 8.22 -7.02 -23.50
C ARG A 69 8.83 -5.79 -22.80
N THR A 70 8.13 -5.20 -21.81
CA THR A 70 8.63 -4.04 -21.06
C THR A 70 9.92 -4.37 -20.32
N LEU A 71 10.00 -5.53 -19.65
CA LEU A 71 11.22 -5.99 -18.97
C LEU A 71 12.41 -6.09 -19.94
N ARG A 72 12.21 -6.67 -21.12
CA ARG A 72 13.25 -6.84 -22.14
C ARG A 72 13.66 -5.52 -22.78
N GLU A 73 12.72 -4.70 -23.23
CA GLU A 73 12.99 -3.43 -23.94
C GLU A 73 13.74 -2.43 -23.06
N HIS A 74 13.41 -2.40 -21.77
CA HIS A 74 14.07 -1.52 -20.81
C HIS A 74 15.27 -2.17 -20.11
N HIS A 75 15.61 -3.44 -20.43
CA HIS A 75 16.69 -4.21 -19.83
C HIS A 75 16.63 -4.20 -18.28
N ILE A 76 15.47 -4.50 -17.72
CA ILE A 76 15.22 -4.41 -16.28
C ILE A 76 16.02 -5.44 -15.49
N ASP A 77 16.69 -4.98 -14.45
CA ASP A 77 17.44 -5.81 -13.48
C ASP A 77 16.64 -6.07 -12.20
N VAL A 78 15.80 -5.09 -11.80
CA VAL A 78 15.07 -5.11 -10.54
C VAL A 78 13.61 -4.79 -10.78
N VAL A 79 12.72 -5.62 -10.24
CA VAL A 79 11.26 -5.38 -10.23
C VAL A 79 10.82 -5.07 -8.81
N VAL A 80 10.08 -3.98 -8.62
CA VAL A 80 9.43 -3.62 -7.35
C VAL A 80 7.93 -3.58 -7.58
N ASN A 81 7.22 -4.56 -7.04
CA ASN A 81 5.80 -4.76 -7.28
C ASN A 81 4.93 -4.08 -6.22
N PHE A 82 4.53 -2.82 -6.49
CA PHE A 82 3.51 -2.10 -5.71
C PHE A 82 2.09 -2.25 -6.28
N ALA A 83 1.95 -2.72 -7.53
CA ALA A 83 0.65 -2.84 -8.17
C ALA A 83 -0.27 -3.78 -7.39
N ALA A 84 -1.39 -3.27 -6.92
CA ALA A 84 -2.40 -4.02 -6.18
C ALA A 84 -3.74 -3.26 -6.14
N GLU A 85 -4.83 -4.00 -6.03
CA GLU A 85 -6.08 -3.48 -5.49
C GLU A 85 -5.98 -3.49 -3.97
N SER A 86 -6.33 -2.38 -3.29
CA SER A 86 -6.06 -2.20 -1.85
C SER A 86 -7.19 -1.55 -1.04
N HIS A 87 -8.38 -1.38 -1.62
CA HIS A 87 -9.52 -0.78 -0.93
C HIS A 87 -10.38 -1.85 -0.26
N ASN A 88 -10.30 -1.96 1.06
CA ASN A 88 -10.98 -3.02 1.82
C ASN A 88 -12.50 -3.05 1.62
N SER A 89 -13.16 -1.88 1.60
CA SER A 89 -14.62 -1.81 1.37
C SER A 89 -14.99 -2.29 -0.04
N LEU A 90 -14.23 -1.90 -1.06
CA LEU A 90 -14.42 -2.40 -2.42
C LEU A 90 -14.16 -3.91 -2.51
N ALA A 91 -13.24 -4.46 -1.71
CA ALA A 91 -12.97 -5.90 -1.69
C ALA A 91 -14.17 -6.74 -1.20
N VAL A 92 -15.03 -6.15 -0.36
CA VAL A 92 -16.27 -6.81 0.07
C VAL A 92 -17.31 -6.78 -1.05
N LEU A 93 -17.38 -5.68 -1.82
CA LEU A 93 -18.35 -5.50 -2.91
C LEU A 93 -17.95 -6.24 -4.20
N ASP A 94 -16.67 -6.26 -4.55
CA ASP A 94 -16.14 -6.96 -5.74
C ASP A 94 -14.86 -7.74 -5.39
N PRO A 95 -14.99 -8.86 -4.66
CA PRO A 95 -13.84 -9.65 -4.24
C PRO A 95 -13.04 -10.23 -5.42
N GLY A 96 -13.70 -10.59 -6.50
CA GLY A 96 -13.08 -11.19 -7.68
C GLY A 96 -12.00 -10.32 -8.33
N ARG A 97 -12.18 -9.01 -8.31
CA ARG A 97 -11.21 -8.03 -8.80
C ARG A 97 -9.88 -8.12 -8.04
N PHE A 98 -9.94 -8.28 -6.72
CA PHE A 98 -8.76 -8.38 -5.87
C PHE A 98 -7.94 -9.65 -6.14
N PHE A 99 -8.60 -10.78 -6.31
CA PHE A 99 -7.90 -12.02 -6.67
C PHE A 99 -7.30 -11.95 -8.07
N ARG A 100 -8.00 -11.38 -9.04
CA ARG A 100 -7.45 -11.20 -10.40
C ARG A 100 -6.19 -10.34 -10.38
N THR A 101 -6.23 -9.18 -9.75
CA THR A 101 -5.08 -8.26 -9.74
C THR A 101 -3.98 -8.76 -8.81
N ASN A 102 -4.31 -9.05 -7.55
CA ASN A 102 -3.29 -9.29 -6.55
C ASN A 102 -2.66 -10.68 -6.68
N VAL A 103 -3.45 -11.72 -6.97
CA VAL A 103 -2.91 -13.09 -7.09
C VAL A 103 -2.47 -13.38 -8.52
N ILE A 104 -3.40 -13.33 -9.46
CA ILE A 104 -3.11 -13.69 -10.85
C ILE A 104 -2.19 -12.67 -11.50
N GLY A 105 -2.41 -11.37 -11.30
CA GLY A 105 -1.53 -10.32 -11.83
C GLY A 105 -0.11 -10.45 -11.27
N THR A 106 0.08 -10.67 -9.97
CA THR A 106 1.41 -10.90 -9.39
C THR A 106 2.06 -12.16 -9.95
N GLN A 107 1.32 -13.27 -10.08
CA GLN A 107 1.83 -14.51 -10.67
C GLN A 107 2.25 -14.28 -12.14
N THR A 108 1.46 -13.54 -12.89
CA THR A 108 1.76 -13.21 -14.29
C THR A 108 3.04 -12.36 -14.40
N LEU A 109 3.22 -11.38 -13.52
CA LEU A 109 4.44 -10.55 -13.49
C LEU A 109 5.68 -11.37 -13.08
N LEU A 110 5.55 -12.31 -12.13
CA LEU A 110 6.61 -13.25 -11.76
C LEU A 110 7.02 -14.12 -12.97
N GLU A 111 6.04 -14.62 -13.73
CA GLU A 111 6.30 -15.41 -14.92
C GLU A 111 6.96 -14.57 -16.04
N ALA A 112 6.53 -13.32 -16.22
CA ALA A 112 7.17 -12.39 -17.13
C ALA A 112 8.64 -12.14 -16.74
N ALA A 113 8.91 -11.93 -15.45
CA ALA A 113 10.27 -11.75 -14.93
C ALA A 113 11.14 -13.00 -15.15
N ARG A 114 10.60 -14.19 -14.88
CA ARG A 114 11.28 -15.47 -15.12
C ARG A 114 11.61 -15.67 -16.60
N ARG A 115 10.68 -15.37 -17.52
CA ARG A 115 10.88 -15.51 -18.98
C ARG A 115 11.83 -14.46 -19.54
N ALA A 116 11.76 -13.23 -19.05
CA ALA A 116 12.67 -12.18 -19.47
C ALA A 116 14.12 -12.55 -19.13
N GLY A 117 14.34 -13.17 -17.97
CA GLY A 117 15.66 -13.53 -17.46
C GLY A 117 16.47 -12.31 -17.02
N GLY A 118 17.59 -12.53 -16.37
CA GLY A 118 18.50 -11.45 -15.94
C GLY A 118 17.99 -10.61 -14.75
N ILE A 119 16.88 -10.97 -14.14
CA ILE A 119 16.34 -10.28 -12.96
C ILE A 119 17.21 -10.60 -11.74
N ALA A 120 17.90 -9.59 -11.22
CA ALA A 120 18.72 -9.68 -10.03
C ALA A 120 17.90 -9.60 -8.73
N ARG A 121 16.72 -8.96 -8.77
CA ARG A 121 15.81 -8.87 -7.62
C ARG A 121 14.37 -8.67 -8.09
N PHE A 122 13.46 -9.46 -7.53
CA PHE A 122 12.02 -9.21 -7.57
C PHE A 122 11.54 -8.93 -6.13
N HIS A 123 11.17 -7.69 -5.86
CA HIS A 123 10.68 -7.29 -4.53
C HIS A 123 9.16 -7.13 -4.56
N HIS A 124 8.47 -7.84 -3.66
CA HIS A 124 7.02 -7.77 -3.53
C HIS A 124 6.61 -7.00 -2.30
N ILE A 125 5.73 -6.00 -2.49
CA ILE A 125 5.14 -5.24 -1.39
C ILE A 125 3.85 -5.93 -0.93
N SER A 126 3.84 -6.38 0.31
CA SER A 126 2.69 -7.00 0.96
C SER A 126 2.19 -6.15 2.15
N THR A 127 1.41 -6.72 3.03
CA THR A 127 0.72 -6.03 4.12
C THR A 127 0.73 -6.85 5.40
N CYS A 128 0.68 -6.21 6.57
CA CYS A 128 0.47 -6.86 7.85
C CYS A 128 -0.88 -7.59 7.94
N GLU A 129 -1.85 -7.21 7.12
CA GLU A 129 -3.21 -7.75 7.14
C GLU A 129 -3.29 -9.23 6.74
N VAL A 130 -2.23 -9.80 6.13
CA VAL A 130 -2.16 -11.24 5.82
C VAL A 130 -2.14 -12.12 7.06
N TYR A 131 -1.68 -11.60 8.21
CA TYR A 131 -1.62 -12.32 9.47
C TYR A 131 -2.95 -12.38 10.21
N GLY A 132 -3.91 -11.53 9.86
CA GLY A 132 -5.23 -11.45 10.49
C GLY A 132 -5.32 -10.36 11.53
N ASP A 133 -5.95 -10.63 12.66
CA ASP A 133 -6.40 -9.66 13.65
C ASP A 133 -5.84 -9.97 15.05
N LEU A 134 -5.39 -8.94 15.74
CA LEU A 134 -4.96 -9.01 17.15
C LEU A 134 -6.07 -8.48 18.08
N ASP A 135 -6.07 -8.96 19.31
CA ASP A 135 -6.94 -8.40 20.34
C ASP A 135 -6.46 -7.01 20.77
N LEU A 136 -7.43 -6.13 21.10
CA LEU A 136 -7.14 -4.74 21.48
C LEU A 136 -6.36 -4.62 22.81
N ASP A 137 -6.57 -5.58 23.72
CA ASP A 137 -6.08 -5.52 25.10
C ASP A 137 -4.88 -6.46 25.33
N THR A 138 -4.09 -6.76 24.28
CA THR A 138 -2.85 -7.56 24.36
C THR A 138 -1.64 -6.78 23.86
N ASP A 139 -0.44 -7.22 24.28
CA ASP A 139 0.84 -6.73 23.76
C ASP A 139 1.38 -7.57 22.58
N GLU A 140 0.52 -8.43 22.01
CA GLU A 140 0.91 -9.30 20.91
C GLU A 140 1.29 -8.50 19.65
N MET A 141 2.29 -9.01 18.95
CA MET A 141 2.76 -8.50 17.64
C MET A 141 2.87 -9.65 16.66
N PHE A 142 2.73 -9.37 15.37
CA PHE A 142 3.05 -10.33 14.32
C PHE A 142 4.55 -10.36 14.04
N HIS A 143 5.08 -11.55 13.86
CA HIS A 143 6.44 -11.85 13.42
C HIS A 143 6.43 -12.41 11.99
N GLU A 144 7.56 -12.41 11.30
CA GLU A 144 7.65 -12.87 9.92
C GLU A 144 7.28 -14.36 9.74
N ASP A 145 7.37 -15.16 10.80
CA ASP A 145 6.96 -16.57 10.88
C ASP A 145 5.55 -16.78 11.43
N SER A 146 4.82 -15.72 11.78
CA SER A 146 3.42 -15.82 12.20
C SER A 146 2.56 -16.46 11.10
N PRO A 147 1.60 -17.32 11.45
CA PRO A 147 0.75 -17.97 10.46
C PRO A 147 -0.18 -16.94 9.79
N TYR A 148 -0.32 -17.05 8.46
CA TYR A 148 -1.29 -16.25 7.72
C TYR A 148 -2.72 -16.67 8.08
N ARG A 149 -3.56 -15.70 8.49
CA ARG A 149 -4.97 -15.87 8.88
C ARG A 149 -5.82 -14.72 8.33
N PRO A 150 -5.79 -14.46 7.02
CA PRO A 150 -6.49 -13.33 6.41
C PRO A 150 -7.99 -13.41 6.65
N ARG A 151 -8.65 -12.27 6.93
CA ARG A 151 -10.08 -12.20 7.30
C ARG A 151 -10.94 -11.50 6.25
N THR A 152 -10.35 -10.80 5.29
CA THR A 152 -11.08 -10.12 4.21
C THR A 152 -10.61 -10.63 2.84
N PRO A 153 -11.40 -10.43 1.76
CA PRO A 153 -10.97 -10.79 0.42
C PRO A 153 -9.67 -10.08 -0.02
N TYR A 154 -9.48 -8.83 0.40
CA TYR A 154 -8.21 -8.13 0.18
C TYR A 154 -7.05 -8.85 0.87
N ASN A 155 -7.17 -9.10 2.17
CA ASN A 155 -6.13 -9.75 2.96
C ASN A 155 -5.80 -11.14 2.40
N ALA A 156 -6.83 -11.91 2.01
CA ALA A 156 -6.67 -13.24 1.41
C ALA A 156 -5.97 -13.16 0.04
N SER A 157 -6.29 -12.16 -0.78
CA SER A 157 -5.62 -11.97 -2.08
C SER A 157 -4.14 -11.59 -1.91
N LYS A 158 -3.78 -10.79 -0.91
CA LYS A 158 -2.39 -10.46 -0.58
C LYS A 158 -1.63 -11.68 -0.04
N ALA A 159 -2.24 -12.47 0.84
CA ALA A 159 -1.66 -13.75 1.28
C ALA A 159 -1.41 -14.71 0.11
N GLY A 160 -2.35 -14.79 -0.83
CA GLY A 160 -2.19 -15.58 -2.05
C GLY A 160 -1.04 -15.11 -2.93
N SER A 161 -0.83 -13.79 -3.07
CA SER A 161 0.30 -13.25 -3.83
C SER A 161 1.64 -13.54 -3.15
N ASP A 162 1.72 -13.45 -1.81
CA ASP A 162 2.94 -13.79 -1.06
C ASP A 162 3.33 -15.25 -1.26
N HIS A 163 2.35 -16.16 -1.24
CA HIS A 163 2.59 -17.58 -1.53
C HIS A 163 3.06 -17.81 -2.97
N ALA A 164 2.51 -17.10 -3.94
CA ALA A 164 2.99 -17.18 -5.32
C ALA A 164 4.44 -16.71 -5.45
N VAL A 165 4.81 -15.60 -4.79
CA VAL A 165 6.20 -15.09 -4.78
C VAL A 165 7.15 -16.12 -4.18
N ARG A 166 6.81 -16.72 -3.03
CA ARG A 166 7.63 -17.79 -2.40
C ARG A 166 7.76 -19.01 -3.29
N ALA A 167 6.67 -19.43 -3.94
CA ALA A 167 6.69 -20.58 -4.85
C ALA A 167 7.62 -20.36 -6.05
N TYR A 168 7.70 -19.14 -6.59
CA TYR A 168 8.63 -18.83 -7.67
C TYR A 168 10.10 -18.84 -7.23
N TYR A 169 10.37 -18.46 -5.99
CA TYR A 169 11.71 -18.61 -5.42
C TYR A 169 12.08 -20.09 -5.25
N GLU A 170 11.26 -20.87 -4.57
CA GLU A 170 11.55 -22.27 -4.25
C GLU A 170 11.61 -23.15 -5.51
N THR A 171 10.73 -22.92 -6.48
CA THR A 171 10.61 -23.78 -7.66
C THR A 171 11.56 -23.38 -8.78
N PHE A 172 11.70 -22.09 -9.02
CA PHE A 172 12.41 -21.56 -10.19
C PHE A 172 13.69 -20.79 -9.85
N GLY A 173 13.99 -20.59 -8.56
CA GLY A 173 15.17 -19.82 -8.13
C GLY A 173 15.08 -18.32 -8.46
N LEU A 174 13.88 -17.76 -8.70
CA LEU A 174 13.75 -16.34 -8.93
C LEU A 174 14.17 -15.56 -7.66
N PRO A 175 15.10 -14.60 -7.73
CA PRO A 175 15.63 -13.93 -6.54
C PRO A 175 14.63 -12.94 -5.95
N VAL A 176 13.73 -13.42 -5.09
CA VAL A 176 12.65 -12.63 -4.49
C VAL A 176 12.99 -12.11 -3.11
N THR A 177 12.31 -11.03 -2.72
CA THR A 177 12.15 -10.57 -1.33
C THR A 177 10.73 -10.06 -1.13
N ILE A 178 10.21 -10.11 0.10
CA ILE A 178 8.88 -9.62 0.46
C ILE A 178 9.02 -8.61 1.61
N THR A 179 8.26 -7.52 1.58
CA THR A 179 8.00 -6.72 2.77
C THR A 179 6.52 -6.73 3.12
N ASN A 180 6.19 -7.01 4.40
CA ASN A 180 4.86 -6.80 4.95
C ASN A 180 4.88 -5.48 5.72
N CYS A 181 4.14 -4.47 5.23
CA CYS A 181 4.10 -3.17 5.88
C CYS A 181 2.79 -2.95 6.64
N CYS A 182 2.85 -2.08 7.65
CA CYS A 182 1.66 -1.54 8.32
C CYS A 182 0.99 -0.43 7.49
N ASN A 183 -0.02 0.26 8.04
CA ASN A 183 -0.73 1.32 7.35
C ASN A 183 0.18 2.50 7.04
N ASN A 184 0.26 2.84 5.75
CA ASN A 184 1.05 3.98 5.28
C ASN A 184 0.20 5.24 5.23
N TYR A 185 0.84 6.40 5.47
CA TYR A 185 0.25 7.72 5.29
C TYR A 185 1.28 8.71 4.73
N GLY A 186 0.81 9.80 4.15
CA GLY A 186 1.67 10.83 3.58
C GLY A 186 1.10 11.48 2.31
N PRO A 187 1.90 12.32 1.65
CA PRO A 187 1.55 12.99 0.40
C PRO A 187 1.16 12.04 -0.72
N TYR A 188 0.21 12.46 -1.57
CA TYR A 188 -0.31 11.72 -2.72
C TYR A 188 -1.12 10.46 -2.40
N GLN A 189 -1.53 10.23 -1.15
CA GLN A 189 -2.44 9.14 -0.82
C GLN A 189 -3.85 9.47 -1.34
N PHE A 190 -4.47 8.51 -2.04
CA PHE A 190 -5.79 8.71 -2.65
C PHE A 190 -6.85 9.00 -1.56
N PRO A 191 -7.77 9.97 -1.77
CA PRO A 191 -8.67 10.49 -0.73
C PRO A 191 -9.79 9.54 -0.29
N GLU A 192 -9.77 8.27 -0.68
CA GLU A 192 -10.63 7.20 -0.12
C GLU A 192 -10.09 6.64 1.21
N LYS A 193 -8.80 6.85 1.51
CA LYS A 193 -8.17 6.32 2.72
C LYS A 193 -8.41 7.25 3.90
N VAL A 194 -8.47 6.69 5.12
CA VAL A 194 -8.94 7.40 6.31
C VAL A 194 -8.26 8.75 6.56
N ILE A 195 -6.94 8.84 6.53
CA ILE A 195 -6.22 10.10 6.79
C ILE A 195 -6.53 11.15 5.71
N PRO A 196 -6.35 10.88 4.41
CA PRO A 196 -6.70 11.87 3.40
C PRO A 196 -8.20 12.16 3.33
N LEU A 197 -9.08 11.17 3.51
CA LEU A 197 -10.52 11.37 3.54
C LEU A 197 -10.92 12.35 4.65
N PHE A 198 -10.48 12.09 5.88
CA PHE A 198 -10.76 12.96 7.02
C PHE A 198 -10.17 14.35 6.82
N THR A 199 -8.96 14.44 6.26
CA THR A 199 -8.32 15.73 6.00
C THR A 199 -9.08 16.55 4.94
N CYS A 200 -9.42 15.94 3.79
CA CYS A 200 -10.16 16.62 2.72
C CYS A 200 -11.56 17.05 3.19
N ASN A 201 -12.28 16.15 3.89
CA ASN A 201 -13.59 16.47 4.45
C ASN A 201 -13.50 17.61 5.48
N ALA A 202 -12.54 17.56 6.40
CA ALA A 202 -12.38 18.63 7.40
C ALA A 202 -12.01 19.98 6.78
N ILE A 203 -11.19 20.02 5.71
CA ILE A 203 -10.90 21.25 4.95
C ILE A 203 -12.19 21.88 4.43
N ASP A 204 -13.15 21.06 3.98
CA ASP A 204 -14.41 21.50 3.37
C ASP A 204 -15.59 21.53 4.37
N ASP A 205 -15.32 21.44 5.68
CA ASP A 205 -16.33 21.40 6.74
C ASP A 205 -17.37 20.28 6.55
N GLN A 206 -16.96 19.16 5.92
CA GLN A 206 -17.78 17.98 5.72
C GLN A 206 -17.61 16.96 6.87
N PRO A 207 -18.61 16.09 7.10
CA PRO A 207 -18.54 15.06 8.13
C PRO A 207 -17.34 14.10 7.93
N LEU A 208 -16.72 13.72 9.06
CA LEU A 208 -15.71 12.66 9.12
C LEU A 208 -16.42 11.35 9.48
N PRO A 209 -16.57 10.39 8.55
CA PRO A 209 -17.25 9.12 8.82
C PRO A 209 -16.34 8.19 9.63
N LEU A 210 -16.64 8.02 10.92
CA LEU A 210 -15.96 7.09 11.80
C LEU A 210 -16.81 5.82 11.95
N TYR A 211 -16.23 4.67 11.69
CA TYR A 211 -16.88 3.40 12.01
C TYR A 211 -17.22 3.31 13.50
N ALA A 212 -18.31 2.62 13.84
CA ALA A 212 -18.76 2.46 15.23
C ALA A 212 -17.67 1.82 16.13
N SER A 213 -16.81 0.96 15.56
CA SER A 213 -15.63 0.41 16.22
C SER A 213 -14.47 1.42 16.28
N THR A 214 -14.70 2.60 16.80
CA THR A 214 -13.72 3.72 16.84
C THR A 214 -12.43 3.40 17.58
N ARG A 215 -12.45 2.39 18.48
CA ARG A 215 -11.29 1.92 19.27
C ARG A 215 -10.35 1.02 18.48
N ASN A 216 -10.71 0.59 17.26
CA ASN A 216 -9.84 -0.21 16.41
C ASN A 216 -8.56 0.55 16.16
N ARG A 217 -7.42 -0.14 16.35
CA ARG A 217 -6.08 0.45 16.26
C ARG A 217 -5.39 0.00 14.98
N ARG A 218 -4.57 0.89 14.45
CA ARG A 218 -3.67 0.61 13.34
C ARG A 218 -2.29 1.11 13.70
N GLU A 219 -1.30 0.40 13.23
CA GLU A 219 0.07 0.89 13.22
C GLU A 219 0.26 1.80 12.00
N TRP A 220 0.88 2.97 12.20
CA TRP A 220 1.00 4.02 11.19
C TRP A 220 2.45 4.31 10.83
N LEU A 221 2.77 4.26 9.55
CA LEU A 221 4.12 4.50 9.03
C LEU A 221 4.09 5.59 7.97
N HIS A 222 4.95 6.59 8.10
CA HIS A 222 5.09 7.60 7.05
C HIS A 222 5.69 6.97 5.77
N VAL A 223 5.12 7.31 4.62
CA VAL A 223 5.46 6.70 3.32
C VAL A 223 6.94 6.80 2.95
N VAL A 224 7.63 7.87 3.38
CA VAL A 224 9.08 8.04 3.14
C VAL A 224 9.89 7.00 3.93
N ASP A 225 9.50 6.68 5.16
CA ASP A 225 10.16 5.62 5.94
C ASP A 225 9.92 4.24 5.31
N HIS A 226 8.74 4.00 4.73
CA HIS A 226 8.51 2.79 3.93
C HIS A 226 9.43 2.74 2.69
N CYS A 227 9.55 3.85 1.95
CA CYS A 227 10.48 3.90 0.80
C CYS A 227 11.93 3.56 1.21
N ARG A 228 12.38 4.05 2.38
CA ARG A 228 13.70 3.72 2.94
C ARG A 228 13.84 2.25 3.31
N ALA A 229 12.78 1.63 3.83
CA ALA A 229 12.78 0.19 4.12
C ALA A 229 12.90 -0.63 2.83
N VAL A 230 12.12 -0.29 1.80
CA VAL A 230 12.19 -0.96 0.48
C VAL A 230 13.59 -0.81 -0.11
N GLU A 231 14.19 0.39 -0.07
CA GLU A 231 15.57 0.60 -0.50
C GLU A 231 16.56 -0.31 0.25
N ALA A 232 16.49 -0.36 1.58
CA ALA A 232 17.37 -1.21 2.39
C ALA A 232 17.25 -2.69 2.01
N VAL A 233 16.01 -3.18 1.80
CA VAL A 233 15.77 -4.57 1.37
C VAL A 233 16.25 -4.82 -0.05
N LEU A 234 16.11 -3.88 -0.97
CA LEU A 234 16.62 -4.01 -2.34
C LEU A 234 18.15 -4.11 -2.39
N LEU A 235 18.83 -3.30 -1.58
CA LEU A 235 20.29 -3.21 -1.58
C LEU A 235 20.96 -4.33 -0.78
N GLU A 236 20.43 -4.68 0.38
CA GLU A 236 21.10 -5.52 1.37
C GLU A 236 20.25 -6.71 1.87
N GLY A 237 18.94 -6.75 1.56
CA GLY A 237 18.06 -7.83 2.00
C GLY A 237 18.44 -9.19 1.43
N ARG A 238 18.33 -10.24 2.25
CA ARG A 238 18.61 -11.61 1.82
C ARG A 238 17.53 -12.13 0.88
N VAL A 239 17.94 -12.74 -0.22
CA VAL A 239 17.03 -13.38 -1.18
C VAL A 239 16.24 -14.50 -0.49
N GLY A 240 14.95 -14.60 -0.81
CA GLY A 240 14.01 -15.56 -0.22
C GLY A 240 13.36 -15.08 1.09
N GLU A 241 13.84 -13.97 1.67
CA GLU A 241 13.40 -13.52 3.00
C GLU A 241 12.22 -12.53 2.93
N THR A 242 11.47 -12.52 4.03
CA THR A 242 10.43 -11.53 4.33
C THR A 242 10.91 -10.62 5.45
N TYR A 243 10.57 -9.34 5.36
CA TYR A 243 10.87 -8.33 6.37
C TYR A 243 9.61 -7.56 6.74
N HIS A 244 9.38 -7.39 8.03
CA HIS A 244 8.33 -6.51 8.54
C HIS A 244 8.78 -5.06 8.51
N VAL A 245 7.86 -4.18 8.11
CA VAL A 245 8.10 -2.73 8.00
C VAL A 245 7.02 -1.99 8.77
N GLY A 246 7.27 -1.78 10.04
CA GLY A 246 6.39 -1.11 11.00
C GLY A 246 7.13 -0.01 11.75
N SER A 247 6.38 0.91 12.34
CA SER A 247 6.90 2.04 13.11
C SER A 247 6.88 1.79 14.63
N GLY A 248 6.07 0.83 15.08
CA GLY A 248 5.71 0.63 16.49
C GLY A 248 4.68 1.63 17.02
N VAL A 249 4.17 2.54 16.19
CA VAL A 249 3.23 3.59 16.61
C VAL A 249 1.80 3.21 16.26
N GLU A 250 1.02 2.84 17.28
CA GLU A 250 -0.40 2.56 17.14
C GLU A 250 -1.26 3.80 17.46
N ARG A 251 -2.29 4.03 16.65
CA ARG A 251 -3.37 5.00 16.93
C ARG A 251 -4.71 4.41 16.51
N SER A 252 -5.74 4.71 17.27
CA SER A 252 -7.12 4.41 16.89
C SER A 252 -7.62 5.36 15.79
N ILE A 253 -8.69 4.97 15.10
CA ILE A 253 -9.30 5.83 14.07
C ILE A 253 -9.87 7.11 14.70
N ALA A 254 -10.36 7.04 15.96
CA ALA A 254 -10.80 8.23 16.69
C ALA A 254 -9.63 9.20 16.93
N GLU A 255 -8.47 8.71 17.38
CA GLU A 255 -7.27 9.54 17.58
C GLU A 255 -6.78 10.16 16.27
N ILE A 256 -6.89 9.45 15.13
CA ILE A 256 -6.59 10.03 13.81
C ILE A 256 -7.51 11.22 13.50
N ALA A 257 -8.81 11.07 13.75
CA ALA A 257 -9.76 12.17 13.55
C ALA A 257 -9.43 13.38 14.45
N ASP A 258 -9.08 13.13 15.72
CA ASP A 258 -8.68 14.18 16.66
C ASP A 258 -7.46 14.95 16.18
N VAL A 259 -6.43 14.25 15.71
CA VAL A 259 -5.21 14.88 15.18
C VAL A 259 -5.52 15.72 13.95
N VAL A 260 -6.31 15.21 12.99
CA VAL A 260 -6.68 15.96 11.78
C VAL A 260 -7.47 17.22 12.13
N LEU A 261 -8.45 17.11 13.02
CA LEU A 261 -9.27 18.25 13.44
C LEU A 261 -8.44 19.31 14.18
N ALA A 262 -7.51 18.88 15.06
CA ALA A 262 -6.62 19.77 15.78
C ALA A 262 -5.67 20.53 14.83
N GLU A 263 -5.04 19.85 13.87
CA GLU A 263 -4.14 20.45 12.87
C GLU A 263 -4.85 21.50 12.01
N LEU A 264 -6.15 21.31 11.72
CA LEU A 264 -6.95 22.21 10.90
C LEU A 264 -7.73 23.25 11.72
N GLY A 265 -7.70 23.18 13.05
CA GLY A 265 -8.49 24.05 13.93
C GLY A 265 -10.00 23.86 13.74
N LYS A 266 -10.44 22.62 13.46
CA LYS A 266 -11.85 22.30 13.18
C LYS A 266 -12.53 21.68 14.41
N PRO A 267 -13.88 21.83 14.54
CA PRO A 267 -14.61 21.36 15.70
C PRO A 267 -14.83 19.83 15.66
N GLU A 268 -14.91 19.21 16.83
CA GLU A 268 -15.23 17.78 17.00
C GLU A 268 -16.62 17.38 16.46
N SER A 269 -17.53 18.36 16.31
CA SER A 269 -18.87 18.12 15.76
C SER A 269 -18.87 17.64 14.31
N LEU A 270 -17.73 17.67 13.63
CA LEU A 270 -17.59 17.05 12.30
C LEU A 270 -17.50 15.52 12.35
N LYS A 271 -17.19 14.91 13.51
CA LYS A 271 -17.18 13.46 13.66
C LYS A 271 -18.59 12.88 13.55
N THR A 272 -18.80 11.91 12.67
CA THR A 272 -20.07 11.20 12.48
C THR A 272 -19.84 9.71 12.56
N ILE A 273 -20.61 9.01 13.38
CA ILE A 273 -20.51 7.56 13.50
C ILE A 273 -21.30 6.90 12.37
N VAL A 274 -20.66 5.97 11.70
CA VAL A 274 -21.24 5.16 10.61
C VAL A 274 -21.17 3.67 10.93
N PRO A 275 -22.00 2.81 10.32
CA PRO A 275 -21.95 1.36 10.53
C PRO A 275 -20.59 0.75 10.16
N ASP A 276 -20.16 -0.26 10.90
CA ASP A 276 -18.94 -1.01 10.61
C ASP A 276 -19.06 -1.82 9.32
N ARG A 277 -17.99 -1.87 8.54
CA ARG A 277 -17.91 -2.78 7.40
C ARG A 277 -17.75 -4.23 7.87
N PRO A 278 -18.25 -5.23 7.12
CA PRO A 278 -18.00 -6.64 7.39
C PRO A 278 -16.51 -6.98 7.44
N GLY A 279 -16.10 -7.84 8.39
CA GLY A 279 -14.72 -8.31 8.52
C GLY A 279 -13.73 -7.24 8.99
N HIS A 280 -14.20 -6.15 9.61
CA HIS A 280 -13.33 -5.08 10.09
C HIS A 280 -12.39 -5.61 11.18
N ASP A 281 -11.09 -5.61 10.90
CA ASP A 281 -10.06 -6.05 11.85
C ASP A 281 -9.88 -5.01 12.97
N ARG A 282 -9.58 -5.49 14.16
CA ARG A 282 -9.50 -4.65 15.37
C ARG A 282 -8.13 -3.98 15.52
N ARG A 283 -7.05 -4.77 15.33
CA ARG A 283 -5.68 -4.31 15.61
C ARG A 283 -4.65 -5.00 14.74
N TYR A 284 -3.63 -4.25 14.31
CA TYR A 284 -2.40 -4.75 13.69
C TYR A 284 -1.19 -4.11 14.37
N LEU A 285 -0.17 -4.91 14.65
CA LEU A 285 1.13 -4.44 15.09
C LEU A 285 2.21 -5.43 14.63
N LEU A 286 3.27 -4.91 14.02
CA LEU A 286 4.38 -5.70 13.51
C LEU A 286 5.60 -5.62 14.40
N ASP A 287 6.27 -6.75 14.65
CA ASP A 287 7.65 -6.74 15.11
C ASP A 287 8.59 -6.50 13.92
N SER A 288 9.18 -5.32 13.86
CA SER A 288 10.16 -4.93 12.82
C SER A 288 11.62 -5.10 13.29
N SER A 289 11.87 -5.90 14.32
CA SER A 289 13.21 -6.10 14.88
C SER A 289 14.18 -6.77 13.90
N LYS A 290 13.68 -7.65 13.01
CA LYS A 290 14.49 -8.34 12.01
C LYS A 290 15.14 -7.37 11.02
N ILE A 291 14.35 -6.49 10.40
CA ILE A 291 14.88 -5.49 9.47
C ILE A 291 15.84 -4.53 10.17
N GLY A 292 15.58 -4.21 11.45
CA GLY A 292 16.48 -3.39 12.27
C GLY A 292 17.82 -4.07 12.52
N ARG A 293 17.81 -5.35 12.89
CA ARG A 293 19.05 -6.11 13.17
C ARG A 293 19.87 -6.41 11.91
N GLU A 294 19.20 -6.78 10.82
CA GLU A 294 19.88 -7.23 9.61
C GLU A 294 20.28 -6.10 8.67
N LEU A 295 19.44 -5.05 8.56
CA LEU A 295 19.61 -3.98 7.58
C LEU A 295 19.77 -2.59 8.22
N GLY A 296 19.78 -2.49 9.55
CA GLY A 296 19.94 -1.22 10.27
C GLY A 296 18.76 -0.23 10.09
N TRP A 297 17.66 -0.67 9.49
CA TRP A 297 16.51 0.19 9.26
C TRP A 297 15.63 0.36 10.50
N LYS A 298 15.15 1.58 10.68
CA LYS A 298 14.06 1.91 11.61
C LYS A 298 13.28 3.12 11.08
N ALA A 299 12.02 3.23 11.47
CA ALA A 299 11.24 4.44 11.22
C ALA A 299 11.88 5.63 11.93
N THR A 300 11.94 6.77 11.28
CA THR A 300 12.62 7.98 11.78
C THR A 300 11.74 9.22 11.78
N ILE A 301 10.61 9.19 11.08
CA ILE A 301 9.67 10.32 11.05
C ILE A 301 8.68 10.14 12.20
N PRO A 302 8.72 11.02 13.24
CA PRO A 302 7.74 10.98 14.32
C PRO A 302 6.32 11.14 13.78
N PHE A 303 5.37 10.42 14.38
CA PHE A 303 3.97 10.40 13.89
C PHE A 303 3.37 11.81 13.85
N GLU A 304 3.54 12.59 14.89
CA GLU A 304 3.00 13.96 15.01
C GLU A 304 3.57 14.88 13.91
N GLN A 305 4.88 14.81 13.66
CA GLN A 305 5.50 15.55 12.57
C GLN A 305 4.97 15.11 11.20
N GLY A 306 4.94 13.81 10.94
CA GLY A 306 4.46 13.26 9.67
C GLY A 306 2.99 13.59 9.40
N MET A 307 2.15 13.61 10.45
CA MET A 307 0.75 14.02 10.34
C MET A 307 0.60 15.51 10.02
N ALA A 308 1.30 16.39 10.73
CA ALA A 308 1.28 17.83 10.45
C ALA A 308 1.73 18.14 9.02
N GLU A 309 2.83 17.50 8.56
CA GLU A 309 3.32 17.62 7.18
C GLU A 309 2.30 17.08 6.16
N THR A 310 1.63 15.97 6.46
CA THR A 310 0.62 15.36 5.59
C THR A 310 -0.61 16.25 5.48
N VAL A 311 -1.18 16.70 6.60
CA VAL A 311 -2.35 17.59 6.62
C VAL A 311 -2.03 18.89 5.86
N LYS A 312 -0.89 19.48 6.14
CA LYS A 312 -0.43 20.68 5.41
C LYS A 312 -0.33 20.44 3.92
N TRP A 313 0.20 19.27 3.50
CA TRP A 313 0.28 18.95 2.07
C TRP A 313 -1.11 18.95 1.40
N TYR A 314 -2.15 18.37 2.03
CA TYR A 314 -3.52 18.41 1.48
C TYR A 314 -4.09 19.83 1.43
N VAL A 315 -3.82 20.67 2.43
CA VAL A 315 -4.20 22.11 2.41
C VAL A 315 -3.59 22.81 1.20
N ASP A 316 -2.28 22.60 0.97
CA ASP A 316 -1.53 23.27 -0.09
C ASP A 316 -1.83 22.71 -1.50
N ASN A 317 -2.38 21.48 -1.61
CA ASN A 317 -2.54 20.77 -2.88
C ASN A 317 -4.02 20.46 -3.22
N ARG A 318 -4.92 21.39 -2.90
CA ARG A 318 -6.36 21.23 -3.17
C ARG A 318 -6.67 20.87 -4.64
N ALA A 319 -6.01 21.50 -5.59
CA ALA A 319 -6.20 21.25 -7.01
C ALA A 319 -5.83 19.79 -7.42
N TRP A 320 -4.98 19.11 -6.64
CA TRP A 320 -4.63 17.72 -6.89
C TRP A 320 -5.71 16.76 -6.38
N TRP A 321 -6.21 16.95 -5.14
CA TRP A 321 -7.11 15.97 -4.52
C TRP A 321 -8.59 16.21 -4.81
N GLN A 322 -9.03 17.45 -5.01
CA GLN A 322 -10.45 17.75 -5.20
C GLN A 322 -11.09 16.97 -6.38
N PRO A 323 -10.47 16.87 -7.57
CA PRO A 323 -11.02 16.06 -8.66
C PRO A 323 -11.01 14.55 -8.39
N LEU A 324 -10.27 14.09 -7.36
CA LEU A 324 -10.18 12.68 -7.01
C LEU A 324 -11.30 12.25 -6.06
N MET A 325 -11.91 13.17 -5.32
CA MET A 325 -13.02 12.85 -4.40
C MET A 325 -14.18 12.17 -5.13
N ASP A 326 -14.54 12.67 -6.32
CA ASP A 326 -15.61 12.11 -7.15
C ASP A 326 -15.25 10.75 -7.80
N ARG A 327 -14.00 10.31 -7.67
CA ARG A 327 -13.50 9.04 -8.22
C ARG A 327 -13.44 7.93 -7.20
N ALA A 328 -13.74 8.20 -5.92
CA ALA A 328 -13.78 7.19 -4.88
C ALA A 328 -14.81 6.09 -5.25
N PRO A 329 -14.40 4.79 -5.25
CA PRO A 329 -15.28 3.72 -5.75
C PRO A 329 -16.39 3.36 -4.77
N VAL A 330 -16.28 3.77 -3.51
CA VAL A 330 -17.22 3.45 -2.43
C VAL A 330 -17.39 4.68 -1.56
N GLU A 331 -18.62 5.01 -1.21
CA GLU A 331 -18.94 5.98 -0.17
C GLU A 331 -18.97 5.23 1.18
N GLU A 332 -17.99 5.53 2.03
CA GLU A 332 -17.85 4.85 3.31
C GLU A 332 -19.04 5.13 4.24
N GLY A 333 -19.58 4.06 4.84
CA GLY A 333 -20.71 4.12 5.75
C GLY A 333 -22.09 3.94 5.10
N THR A 334 -22.20 3.99 3.77
CA THR A 334 -23.48 3.80 3.07
C THR A 334 -23.63 2.37 2.52
N ALA A 335 -22.51 1.74 2.14
CA ALA A 335 -22.51 0.42 1.47
C ALA A 335 -23.03 -0.75 2.35
N TRP A 336 -23.26 -0.52 3.66
CA TRP A 336 -23.62 -1.55 4.64
C TRP A 336 -24.97 -1.30 5.32
N GLU A 337 -25.75 -0.33 4.86
CA GLU A 337 -27.04 0.08 5.48
C GLU A 337 -28.15 -0.95 5.30
N GLU A 338 -28.10 -1.80 4.27
CA GLU A 338 -29.02 -2.92 4.12
C GLU A 338 -28.35 -4.22 4.55
N PRO A 339 -28.98 -5.02 5.45
CA PRO A 339 -28.55 -6.40 5.66
C PRO A 339 -28.67 -7.11 4.30
N VAL A 340 -27.56 -7.65 3.80
CA VAL A 340 -27.57 -8.54 2.63
C VAL A 340 -28.52 -9.68 3.01
N ASP A 341 -29.70 -9.70 2.39
CA ASP A 341 -30.68 -10.76 2.60
C ASP A 341 -30.04 -12.05 2.10
N ALA A 342 -29.71 -12.94 3.04
CA ALA A 342 -29.06 -14.23 2.73
C ALA A 342 -29.89 -15.11 1.78
N GLN A 343 -31.12 -14.69 1.44
CA GLN A 343 -32.00 -15.36 0.49
C GLN A 343 -31.82 -14.91 -0.97
N SER A 344 -31.05 -13.87 -1.25
CA SER A 344 -30.75 -13.42 -2.62
C SER A 344 -29.52 -14.08 -3.24
N LEU A 345 -28.83 -14.96 -2.54
CA LEU A 345 -27.77 -15.80 -3.07
C LEU A 345 -28.34 -17.14 -3.54
N ASP A 346 -29.17 -17.11 -4.59
CA ASP A 346 -29.42 -18.34 -5.39
C ASP A 346 -28.11 -18.71 -6.10
N LEU A 347 -27.51 -19.80 -5.61
CA LEU A 347 -26.37 -20.51 -6.21
C LEU A 347 -26.80 -21.28 -7.44
#